data_5827a7b9106a25896837d437d30a0543
#
_entry.id   5827a7b9106a25896837d437d30a0543
#
_cell.length_a   1.000
_cell.length_b   1.000
_cell.length_c   1.000
_cell.angle_alpha   90.00
_cell.angle_beta   90.00
_cell.angle_gamma   90.00
#
_symmetry.space_group_name_H-M   'P 1'
#
loop_
_entity.id
_entity.type
_entity.pdbx_description
1 polymer ?
#
loop_
_entity_poly.entity_id
_entity_poly.type
_entity_poly.pdbx_seq_one_letter_code
_entity_poly.pdbx_strand_id
1 'polypeptide(L)'
;MKFCFCDRIGRMSTSAVEEDADSLTIGRRIRQLRTARGMTLDDLAAAVDRAPSQMSMIETGKREPKLTQLQAIARALGVTIDALLEGEPLDERSAIEIALERAMKGQTFQALGIEPFRIAKSMPTDALKALLALHGEIDRLRDERAATPEEARRANVELRHLMRRQDNHFADLESKAAEILAAVGHPGGPLTQRTASEIAAYLGFTLHYAPDLPQTTRSVADLANGRLYLSSSVPAKGDARTAVLQALSSRILGHAEPRSYAEFLRQRVETNYLTGALLVPEAHVVPALKDAKSRRAISIEDLRDAYSVSYETAAHRFTNLATRHLDIPVHFLKVHESGTITKAYENDDVNFPTDRLGSIEGQ
;
A
#
# COMPACT_ATOMS: atom_id res chain seq x y z
N MET A 1 -17.25 30.21 -14.46
CA MET A 1 -17.76 28.92 -14.94
C MET A 1 -17.39 27.88 -13.88
N LYS A 2 -18.38 27.53 -13.03
CA LYS A 2 -18.19 26.59 -11.90
C LYS A 2 -18.28 25.19 -12.44
N PHE A 3 -17.23 24.39 -12.35
CA PHE A 3 -17.33 22.94 -12.51
C PHE A 3 -17.42 22.27 -11.14
N CYS A 4 -18.63 21.87 -10.82
CA CYS A 4 -18.96 20.97 -9.72
C CYS A 4 -18.57 19.57 -10.16
N PHE A 5 -17.63 18.93 -9.46
CA PHE A 5 -17.36 17.50 -9.60
C PHE A 5 -18.05 16.79 -8.44
N CYS A 6 -19.30 16.45 -8.64
CA CYS A 6 -20.02 15.45 -7.84
C CYS A 6 -20.61 14.41 -8.77
N ASP A 7 -20.46 13.15 -8.36
CA ASP A 7 -21.17 11.97 -8.81
C ASP A 7 -21.03 11.48 -10.25
N ARG A 8 -20.17 10.48 -10.40
CA ARG A 8 -20.52 9.19 -11.02
C ARG A 8 -19.43 8.16 -10.77
N ILE A 9 -19.48 7.54 -9.60
CA ILE A 9 -18.86 6.20 -9.45
C ILE A 9 -19.84 5.23 -10.09
N GLY A 10 -19.58 4.91 -11.35
CA GLY A 10 -20.24 3.83 -12.03
C GLY A 10 -19.89 2.52 -11.32
N ARG A 11 -20.89 1.87 -10.76
CA ARG A 11 -20.80 0.49 -10.32
C ARG A 11 -20.44 -0.38 -11.53
N MET A 12 -19.18 -0.75 -11.64
CA MET A 12 -18.76 -1.87 -12.48
C MET A 12 -18.61 -3.08 -11.59
N SER A 13 -19.43 -4.02 -11.87
CA SER A 13 -19.50 -5.43 -11.50
C SER A 13 -18.22 -6.03 -10.89
N THR A 14 -18.10 -5.96 -9.56
CA THR A 14 -17.15 -6.72 -8.73
C THR A 14 -17.87 -7.83 -7.94
N SER A 15 -19.09 -8.22 -8.35
CA SER A 15 -20.02 -8.95 -7.48
C SER A 15 -19.61 -10.38 -7.12
N ALA A 16 -18.83 -11.09 -7.94
CA ALA A 16 -18.56 -12.51 -7.71
C ALA A 16 -17.37 -12.75 -6.74
N VAL A 17 -16.36 -11.87 -6.73
CA VAL A 17 -15.16 -12.04 -5.88
C VAL A 17 -15.39 -11.46 -4.48
N GLU A 18 -16.16 -10.37 -4.37
CA GLU A 18 -16.52 -9.76 -3.07
C GLU A 18 -17.54 -10.61 -2.30
N GLU A 19 -18.56 -11.19 -2.98
CA GLU A 19 -19.54 -12.09 -2.35
C GLU A 19 -18.88 -13.36 -1.78
N ASP A 20 -17.92 -13.95 -2.48
CA ASP A 20 -17.17 -15.12 -2.00
C ASP A 20 -16.24 -14.78 -0.81
N ALA A 21 -15.70 -13.57 -0.75
CA ALA A 21 -14.88 -13.10 0.35
C ALA A 21 -15.70 -12.89 1.63
N ASP A 22 -16.88 -12.34 1.52
CA ASP A 22 -17.80 -12.14 2.65
C ASP A 22 -18.27 -13.45 3.25
N SER A 23 -18.68 -14.41 2.41
CA SER A 23 -19.10 -15.75 2.86
C SER A 23 -18.00 -16.48 3.65
N LEU A 24 -16.74 -16.33 3.22
CA LEU A 24 -15.60 -16.95 3.90
C LEU A 24 -15.35 -16.31 5.28
N THR A 25 -15.39 -15.01 5.35
CA THR A 25 -15.20 -14.25 6.60
C THR A 25 -16.31 -14.55 7.59
N ILE A 26 -17.57 -14.51 7.15
CA ILE A 26 -18.75 -14.87 7.96
C ILE A 26 -18.63 -16.31 8.48
N GLY A 27 -18.27 -17.24 7.60
CA GLY A 27 -18.14 -18.65 7.95
C GLY A 27 -17.07 -18.89 9.02
N ARG A 28 -15.91 -18.26 8.87
CA ARG A 28 -14.82 -18.33 9.87
C ARG A 28 -15.22 -17.75 11.21
N ARG A 29 -15.94 -16.63 11.20
CA ARG A 29 -16.44 -16.00 12.41
C ARG A 29 -17.47 -16.87 13.13
N ILE A 30 -18.41 -17.49 12.41
CA ILE A 30 -19.34 -18.46 12.97
C ILE A 30 -18.58 -19.60 13.67
N ARG A 31 -17.57 -20.17 13.00
CA ARG A 31 -16.72 -21.23 13.57
C ARG A 31 -15.99 -20.80 14.82
N GLN A 32 -15.43 -19.58 14.85
CA GLN A 32 -14.73 -19.04 16.02
C GLN A 32 -15.68 -18.89 17.22
N LEU A 33 -16.83 -18.26 16.99
CA LEU A 33 -17.82 -18.05 18.02
C LEU A 33 -18.37 -19.38 18.58
N ARG A 34 -18.55 -20.38 17.70
CA ARG A 34 -18.94 -21.74 18.10
C ARG A 34 -17.87 -22.38 18.97
N THR A 35 -16.61 -22.33 18.53
CA THR A 35 -15.48 -22.97 19.27
C THR A 35 -15.22 -22.28 20.60
N ALA A 36 -15.33 -20.95 20.65
CA ALA A 36 -15.22 -20.19 21.90
C ALA A 36 -16.28 -20.56 22.95
N ARG A 37 -17.43 -21.11 22.50
CA ARG A 37 -18.50 -21.61 23.36
C ARG A 37 -18.38 -23.10 23.67
N GLY A 38 -17.33 -23.76 23.20
CA GLY A 38 -17.13 -25.20 23.38
C GLY A 38 -18.10 -26.07 22.57
N MET A 39 -18.86 -25.50 21.63
CA MET A 39 -19.83 -26.26 20.84
C MET A 39 -19.12 -27.06 19.73
N THR A 40 -19.55 -28.30 19.52
CA THR A 40 -19.17 -29.08 18.34
C THR A 40 -19.92 -28.59 17.09
N LEU A 41 -19.50 -29.02 15.91
CA LEU A 41 -20.21 -28.71 14.67
C LEU A 41 -21.64 -29.30 14.71
N ASP A 42 -21.77 -30.49 15.27
CA ASP A 42 -23.06 -31.21 15.41
C ASP A 42 -24.01 -30.49 16.37
N ASP A 43 -23.49 -29.92 17.45
CA ASP A 43 -24.28 -29.14 18.40
C ASP A 43 -24.88 -27.90 17.75
N LEU A 44 -24.05 -27.13 16.97
CA LEU A 44 -24.55 -25.97 16.27
C LEU A 44 -25.54 -26.35 15.15
N ALA A 45 -25.25 -27.42 14.41
CA ALA A 45 -26.13 -27.91 13.36
C ALA A 45 -27.50 -28.34 13.92
N ALA A 46 -27.53 -29.06 15.05
CA ALA A 46 -28.75 -29.43 15.75
C ALA A 46 -29.52 -28.19 16.25
N ALA A 47 -28.82 -27.20 16.83
CA ALA A 47 -29.45 -25.98 17.34
C ALA A 47 -30.13 -25.13 16.27
N VAL A 48 -29.69 -25.25 15.00
CA VAL A 48 -30.27 -24.51 13.86
C VAL A 48 -31.07 -25.37 12.90
N ASP A 49 -31.37 -26.61 13.30
CA ASP A 49 -32.13 -27.60 12.51
C ASP A 49 -31.55 -27.80 11.09
N ARG A 50 -30.25 -28.11 11.04
CA ARG A 50 -29.51 -28.35 9.78
C ARG A 50 -28.58 -29.55 9.90
N ALA A 51 -28.26 -30.13 8.73
CA ALA A 51 -27.25 -31.18 8.69
C ALA A 51 -25.85 -30.64 8.99
N PRO A 52 -24.99 -31.37 9.73
CA PRO A 52 -23.60 -30.96 10.01
C PRO A 52 -22.80 -30.65 8.77
N SER A 53 -23.03 -31.37 7.66
CA SER A 53 -22.39 -31.11 6.36
C SER A 53 -22.72 -29.71 5.81
N GLN A 54 -23.96 -29.24 5.99
CA GLN A 54 -24.35 -27.89 5.56
C GLN A 54 -23.70 -26.83 6.43
N MET A 55 -23.64 -27.04 7.74
CA MET A 55 -22.91 -26.12 8.64
C MET A 55 -21.42 -26.06 8.31
N SER A 56 -20.79 -27.20 8.01
CA SER A 56 -19.40 -27.25 7.56
C SER A 56 -19.17 -26.44 6.27
N MET A 57 -20.11 -26.49 5.34
CA MET A 57 -20.01 -25.70 4.10
C MET A 57 -20.14 -24.20 4.38
N ILE A 58 -21.00 -23.80 5.31
CA ILE A 58 -21.12 -22.40 5.74
C ILE A 58 -19.85 -21.94 6.44
N GLU A 59 -19.35 -22.70 7.45
CA GLU A 59 -18.14 -22.37 8.20
C GLU A 59 -16.87 -22.32 7.32
N THR A 60 -16.86 -22.99 6.18
CA THR A 60 -15.76 -22.97 5.22
C THR A 60 -15.97 -22.00 4.07
N GLY A 61 -17.04 -21.19 4.08
CA GLY A 61 -17.36 -20.22 3.04
C GLY A 61 -17.74 -20.82 1.68
N LYS A 62 -17.95 -22.16 1.63
CA LYS A 62 -18.37 -22.84 0.39
C LYS A 62 -19.85 -22.66 0.08
N ARG A 63 -20.61 -22.18 1.05
CA ARG A 63 -22.03 -21.89 0.91
C ARG A 63 -22.36 -20.63 1.70
N GLU A 64 -22.98 -19.69 1.01
CA GLU A 64 -23.48 -18.46 1.62
C GLU A 64 -24.74 -18.75 2.47
N PRO A 65 -24.77 -18.35 3.76
CA PRO A 65 -25.95 -18.51 4.59
C PRO A 65 -27.02 -17.49 4.20
N LYS A 66 -28.27 -17.93 4.03
CA LYS A 66 -29.41 -17.02 3.88
C LYS A 66 -29.63 -16.21 5.17
N LEU A 67 -30.25 -15.04 5.08
CA LEU A 67 -30.52 -14.16 6.23
C LEU A 67 -31.25 -14.91 7.37
N THR A 68 -32.22 -15.77 7.04
CA THR A 68 -32.93 -16.59 8.04
C THR A 68 -32.03 -17.60 8.74
N GLN A 69 -30.98 -18.09 8.04
CA GLN A 69 -29.97 -18.99 8.62
C GLN A 69 -29.02 -18.20 9.51
N LEU A 70 -28.57 -17.03 9.10
CA LEU A 70 -27.75 -16.13 9.92
C LEU A 70 -28.48 -15.77 11.23
N GLN A 71 -29.79 -15.48 11.15
CA GLN A 71 -30.62 -15.23 12.35
C GLN A 71 -30.69 -16.43 13.31
N ALA A 72 -30.82 -17.63 12.75
CA ALA A 72 -30.86 -18.85 13.56
C ALA A 72 -29.49 -19.14 14.21
N ILE A 73 -28.39 -18.97 13.45
CA ILE A 73 -27.02 -19.14 13.92
C ILE A 73 -26.68 -18.10 15.00
N ALA A 74 -27.02 -16.82 14.77
CA ALA A 74 -26.80 -15.74 15.74
C ALA A 74 -27.50 -16.05 17.07
N ARG A 75 -28.77 -16.48 17.03
CA ARG A 75 -29.52 -16.91 18.22
C ARG A 75 -28.87 -18.10 18.92
N ALA A 76 -28.49 -19.13 18.15
CA ALA A 76 -27.85 -20.32 18.74
C ALA A 76 -26.50 -19.99 19.37
N LEU A 77 -25.78 -19.03 18.81
CA LEU A 77 -24.51 -18.53 19.34
C LEU A 77 -24.66 -17.39 20.36
N GLY A 78 -25.88 -16.90 20.65
CA GLY A 78 -26.11 -15.82 21.60
C GLY A 78 -25.42 -14.51 21.24
N VAL A 79 -25.39 -14.17 19.94
CA VAL A 79 -24.80 -12.92 19.39
C VAL A 79 -25.81 -12.20 18.51
N THR A 80 -25.53 -10.95 18.16
CA THR A 80 -26.31 -10.22 17.16
C THR A 80 -25.91 -10.65 15.74
N ILE A 81 -26.77 -10.40 14.76
CA ILE A 81 -26.42 -10.63 13.35
C ILE A 81 -25.26 -9.76 12.95
N ASP A 82 -25.24 -8.49 13.38
CA ASP A 82 -24.16 -7.55 13.11
C ASP A 82 -22.81 -8.11 13.60
N ALA A 83 -22.80 -8.77 14.77
CA ALA A 83 -21.62 -9.44 15.29
C ALA A 83 -21.14 -10.61 14.40
N LEU A 84 -21.97 -11.20 13.57
CA LEU A 84 -21.58 -12.20 12.56
C LEU A 84 -21.08 -11.54 11.25
N LEU A 85 -21.63 -10.37 10.92
CA LEU A 85 -21.35 -9.65 9.66
C LEU A 85 -20.17 -8.66 9.82
N GLU A 86 -19.89 -8.16 11.01
CA GLU A 86 -18.75 -7.29 11.29
C GLU A 86 -17.43 -8.04 11.05
N GLY A 87 -16.82 -7.69 9.94
CA GLY A 87 -15.87 -8.46 9.15
C GLY A 87 -14.47 -8.71 9.70
N GLU A 88 -14.22 -8.65 11.03
CA GLU A 88 -12.88 -8.96 11.55
C GLU A 88 -12.77 -10.39 12.10
N PRO A 89 -11.69 -11.10 11.70
CA PRO A 89 -11.33 -12.35 12.38
C PRO A 89 -11.04 -12.08 13.85
N LEU A 90 -11.61 -12.86 14.74
CA LEU A 90 -11.42 -12.72 16.19
C LEU A 90 -10.02 -13.14 16.68
N ASP A 91 -9.25 -13.81 15.82
CA ASP A 91 -7.89 -14.27 16.11
C ASP A 91 -6.99 -14.20 14.87
N GLU A 92 -5.69 -14.09 15.13
CA GLU A 92 -4.64 -13.97 14.12
C GLU A 92 -4.62 -15.16 13.15
N ARG A 93 -4.81 -16.37 13.65
CA ARG A 93 -4.80 -17.58 12.82
C ARG A 93 -5.91 -17.55 11.77
N SER A 94 -7.10 -17.16 12.15
CA SER A 94 -8.23 -17.06 11.22
C SER A 94 -8.01 -15.99 10.15
N ALA A 95 -7.38 -14.86 10.51
CA ALA A 95 -7.00 -13.84 9.55
C ALA A 95 -6.04 -14.40 8.48
N ILE A 96 -5.02 -15.16 8.91
CA ILE A 96 -4.04 -15.77 8.02
C ILE A 96 -4.69 -16.86 7.16
N GLU A 97 -5.55 -17.70 7.72
CA GLU A 97 -6.28 -18.72 6.98
C GLU A 97 -7.14 -18.11 5.86
N ILE A 98 -7.88 -17.02 6.15
CA ILE A 98 -8.68 -16.27 5.18
C ILE A 98 -7.78 -15.68 4.08
N ALA A 99 -6.69 -15.01 4.48
CA ALA A 99 -5.76 -14.41 3.53
C ALA A 99 -5.13 -15.46 2.60
N LEU A 100 -4.72 -16.61 3.15
CA LEU A 100 -4.14 -17.70 2.38
C LEU A 100 -5.16 -18.38 1.46
N GLU A 101 -6.42 -18.57 1.90
CA GLU A 101 -7.49 -19.09 1.03
C GLU A 101 -7.83 -18.14 -0.13
N ARG A 102 -7.78 -16.81 0.10
CA ARG A 102 -7.90 -15.81 -0.98
C ARG A 102 -6.70 -15.89 -1.94
N ALA A 103 -5.49 -15.98 -1.41
CA ALA A 103 -4.27 -16.12 -2.18
C ALA A 103 -4.31 -17.37 -3.09
N MET A 104 -4.78 -18.50 -2.57
CA MET A 104 -4.94 -19.74 -3.35
C MET A 104 -5.94 -19.65 -4.52
N LYS A 105 -6.90 -18.74 -4.44
CA LYS A 105 -7.84 -18.44 -5.55
C LYS A 105 -7.27 -17.44 -6.55
N GLY A 106 -6.19 -16.75 -6.21
CA GLY A 106 -5.56 -15.70 -7.01
C GLY A 106 -4.81 -16.20 -8.24
N GLN A 107 -4.49 -15.28 -9.14
CA GLN A 107 -3.81 -15.57 -10.41
C GLN A 107 -2.41 -16.18 -10.20
N THR A 108 -1.73 -15.88 -9.13
CA THR A 108 -0.38 -16.38 -8.85
C THR A 108 -0.36 -17.87 -8.60
N PHE A 109 -1.27 -18.40 -7.78
CA PHE A 109 -1.40 -19.84 -7.58
C PHE A 109 -1.74 -20.58 -8.89
N GLN A 110 -2.65 -20.03 -9.69
CA GLN A 110 -3.02 -20.60 -10.99
C GLN A 110 -1.83 -20.61 -11.96
N ALA A 111 -1.09 -19.52 -12.04
CA ALA A 111 0.04 -19.40 -12.96
C ALA A 111 1.27 -20.23 -12.53
N LEU A 112 1.40 -20.55 -11.23
CA LEU A 112 2.42 -21.45 -10.72
C LEU A 112 2.01 -22.94 -10.87
N GLY A 113 0.78 -23.23 -11.32
CA GLY A 113 0.28 -24.59 -11.40
C GLY A 113 0.08 -25.25 -10.04
N ILE A 114 -0.05 -24.48 -8.98
CA ILE A 114 -0.26 -25.00 -7.63
C ILE A 114 -1.76 -25.18 -7.40
N GLU A 115 -2.19 -26.41 -7.16
CA GLU A 115 -3.58 -26.68 -6.81
C GLU A 115 -3.92 -26.16 -5.40
N PRO A 116 -5.11 -25.56 -5.22
CA PRO A 116 -5.58 -25.16 -3.90
C PRO A 116 -5.63 -26.37 -2.96
N PHE A 117 -4.99 -26.24 -1.80
CA PHE A 117 -4.96 -27.28 -0.77
C PHE A 117 -5.83 -26.93 0.43
N ARG A 118 -6.19 -27.94 1.20
CA ARG A 118 -6.96 -27.73 2.43
C ARG A 118 -6.04 -27.36 3.57
N ILE A 119 -6.28 -26.22 4.22
CA ILE A 119 -5.57 -25.84 5.44
C ILE A 119 -6.01 -26.75 6.59
N ALA A 120 -5.12 -27.63 7.03
CA ALA A 120 -5.39 -28.55 8.15
C ALA A 120 -5.32 -27.82 9.49
N LYS A 121 -6.14 -28.22 10.46
CA LYS A 121 -6.11 -27.68 11.83
C LYS A 121 -4.75 -27.90 12.53
N SER A 122 -4.05 -28.98 12.18
CA SER A 122 -2.73 -29.33 12.70
C SER A 122 -1.59 -28.52 12.13
N MET A 123 -1.82 -27.74 11.06
CA MET A 123 -0.76 -26.91 10.45
C MET A 123 -0.39 -25.77 11.39
N PRO A 124 0.88 -25.61 11.77
CA PRO A 124 1.33 -24.53 12.66
C PRO A 124 1.00 -23.15 12.08
N THR A 125 0.60 -22.20 12.93
CA THR A 125 0.30 -20.82 12.49
C THR A 125 1.51 -20.17 11.82
N ASP A 126 2.72 -20.43 12.30
CA ASP A 126 3.96 -19.91 11.71
C ASP A 126 4.21 -20.44 10.28
N ALA A 127 3.82 -21.69 10.01
CA ALA A 127 3.90 -22.24 8.65
C ALA A 127 2.91 -21.53 7.70
N LEU A 128 1.70 -21.22 8.18
CA LEU A 128 0.71 -20.44 7.41
C LEU A 128 1.20 -19.01 7.14
N LYS A 129 1.80 -18.36 8.16
CA LYS A 129 2.45 -17.06 8.01
C LYS A 129 3.55 -17.09 6.95
N ALA A 130 4.41 -18.08 7.01
CA ALA A 130 5.50 -18.24 6.04
C ALA A 130 4.98 -18.44 4.61
N LEU A 131 3.95 -19.26 4.43
CA LEU A 131 3.31 -19.46 3.11
C LEU A 131 2.69 -18.17 2.58
N LEU A 132 1.99 -17.42 3.42
CA LEU A 132 1.39 -16.15 3.03
C LEU A 132 2.47 -15.11 2.68
N ALA A 133 3.55 -15.04 3.46
CA ALA A 133 4.68 -14.16 3.20
C ALA A 133 5.40 -14.51 1.89
N LEU A 134 5.63 -15.81 1.62
CA LEU A 134 6.21 -16.28 0.36
C LEU A 134 5.29 -15.96 -0.83
N HIS A 135 3.98 -16.11 -0.68
CA HIS A 135 3.03 -15.72 -1.72
C HIS A 135 3.13 -14.22 -2.03
N GLY A 136 3.11 -13.38 -1.01
CA GLY A 136 3.25 -11.93 -1.19
C GLY A 136 4.56 -11.52 -1.86
N GLU A 137 5.67 -12.22 -1.53
CA GLU A 137 6.95 -11.96 -2.18
C GLU A 137 6.97 -12.44 -3.64
N ILE A 138 6.34 -13.57 -3.94
CA ILE A 138 6.19 -14.04 -5.33
C ILE A 138 5.33 -13.08 -6.13
N ASP A 139 4.22 -12.58 -5.59
CA ASP A 139 3.38 -11.56 -6.24
C ASP A 139 4.20 -10.31 -6.53
N ARG A 140 4.92 -9.80 -5.55
CA ARG A 140 5.81 -8.64 -5.71
C ARG A 140 6.85 -8.86 -6.81
N LEU A 141 7.52 -10.03 -6.83
CA LEU A 141 8.51 -10.37 -7.84
C LEU A 141 7.89 -10.55 -9.23
N ARG A 142 6.64 -11.01 -9.32
CA ARG A 142 5.93 -11.13 -10.59
C ARG A 142 5.54 -9.77 -11.13
N ASP A 143 5.03 -8.89 -10.28
CA ASP A 143 4.72 -7.51 -10.65
C ASP A 143 5.97 -6.77 -11.13
N GLU A 144 7.12 -7.00 -10.48
CA GLU A 144 8.41 -6.49 -10.95
C GLU A 144 8.90 -7.14 -12.25
N ARG A 145 8.52 -8.39 -12.53
CA ARG A 145 8.90 -9.16 -13.73
C ARG A 145 7.86 -9.11 -14.86
N ALA A 146 6.70 -8.54 -14.62
CA ALA A 146 5.60 -8.53 -15.60
C ALA A 146 5.91 -7.77 -16.90
N ALA A 147 6.99 -6.96 -16.91
CA ALA A 147 7.49 -6.32 -18.11
C ALA A 147 8.69 -7.07 -18.68
N THR A 148 8.72 -7.21 -20.00
CA THR A 148 9.96 -7.59 -20.65
C THR A 148 11.04 -6.50 -20.38
N PRO A 149 12.34 -6.84 -20.40
CA PRO A 149 13.39 -5.84 -20.22
C PRO A 149 13.26 -4.66 -21.20
N GLU A 150 12.72 -4.90 -22.38
CA GLU A 150 12.47 -3.87 -23.39
C GLU A 150 11.32 -2.94 -23.01
N GLU A 151 10.20 -3.50 -22.52
CA GLU A 151 9.06 -2.71 -22.01
C GLU A 151 9.47 -1.87 -20.81
N ALA A 152 10.23 -2.45 -19.87
CA ALA A 152 10.75 -1.74 -18.72
C ALA A 152 11.63 -0.54 -19.12
N ARG A 153 12.51 -0.72 -20.10
CA ARG A 153 13.36 0.37 -20.62
C ARG A 153 12.54 1.46 -21.30
N ARG A 154 11.58 1.10 -22.15
CA ARG A 154 10.68 2.07 -22.80
C ARG A 154 9.88 2.86 -21.77
N ALA A 155 9.32 2.19 -20.78
CA ALA A 155 8.57 2.83 -19.71
C ALA A 155 9.42 3.82 -18.90
N ASN A 156 10.68 3.48 -18.58
CA ASN A 156 11.61 4.39 -17.93
C ASN A 156 11.92 5.63 -18.79
N VAL A 157 12.11 5.44 -20.10
CA VAL A 157 12.34 6.57 -21.05
C VAL A 157 11.13 7.48 -21.10
N GLU A 158 9.91 6.92 -21.24
CA GLU A 158 8.67 7.70 -21.29
C GLU A 158 8.45 8.48 -19.98
N LEU A 159 8.68 7.85 -18.84
CA LEU A 159 8.56 8.48 -17.54
C LEU A 159 9.54 9.64 -17.38
N ARG A 160 10.78 9.47 -17.79
CA ARG A 160 11.81 10.53 -17.75
C ARG A 160 11.44 11.71 -18.66
N HIS A 161 10.90 11.46 -19.85
CA HIS A 161 10.37 12.51 -20.71
C HIS A 161 9.18 13.25 -20.06
N LEU A 162 8.30 12.55 -19.36
CA LEU A 162 7.22 13.18 -18.61
C LEU A 162 7.77 14.09 -17.51
N MET A 163 8.72 13.59 -16.70
CA MET A 163 9.35 14.37 -15.63
C MET A 163 10.06 15.62 -16.18
N ARG A 164 10.79 15.51 -17.28
CA ARG A 164 11.44 16.67 -17.92
C ARG A 164 10.44 17.72 -18.38
N ARG A 165 9.35 17.32 -19.03
CA ARG A 165 8.31 18.27 -19.50
C ARG A 165 7.65 19.06 -18.37
N GLN A 166 7.72 18.57 -17.16
CA GLN A 166 7.15 19.19 -15.96
C GLN A 166 8.22 19.73 -15.00
N ASP A 167 9.47 19.86 -15.45
CA ASP A 167 10.59 20.25 -14.59
C ASP A 167 10.72 19.39 -13.32
N ASN A 168 10.30 18.13 -13.40
CA ASN A 168 10.16 17.22 -12.27
C ASN A 168 9.30 17.78 -11.11
N HIS A 169 8.38 18.71 -11.41
CA HIS A 169 7.49 19.38 -10.47
C HIS A 169 6.02 19.07 -10.82
N PHE A 170 5.31 18.45 -9.92
CA PHE A 170 3.92 18.03 -10.09
C PHE A 170 3.01 18.93 -9.24
N ALA A 171 2.52 20.02 -9.84
CA ALA A 171 1.73 21.04 -9.12
C ALA A 171 0.48 20.50 -8.42
N ASP A 172 -0.18 19.51 -9.02
CA ASP A 172 -1.37 18.88 -8.44
C ASP A 172 -1.02 18.12 -7.15
N LEU A 173 0.15 17.46 -7.12
CA LEU A 173 0.64 16.72 -5.94
C LEU A 173 1.11 17.68 -4.83
N GLU A 174 1.72 18.82 -5.20
CA GLU A 174 2.06 19.87 -4.25
C GLU A 174 0.82 20.47 -3.61
N SER A 175 -0.21 20.78 -4.41
CA SER A 175 -1.47 21.30 -3.90
C SER A 175 -2.15 20.31 -2.95
N LYS A 176 -2.12 19.03 -3.28
CA LYS A 176 -2.67 17.96 -2.44
C LYS A 176 -1.90 17.79 -1.12
N ALA A 177 -0.58 17.88 -1.17
CA ALA A 177 0.26 17.86 0.04
C ALA A 177 -0.03 19.07 0.95
N ALA A 178 -0.12 20.26 0.36
CA ALA A 178 -0.45 21.49 1.09
C ALA A 178 -1.83 21.43 1.75
N GLU A 179 -2.84 20.91 1.05
CA GLU A 179 -4.20 20.72 1.58
C GLU A 179 -4.20 19.79 2.80
N ILE A 180 -3.53 18.64 2.71
CA ILE A 180 -3.45 17.67 3.80
C ILE A 180 -2.73 18.26 5.02
N LEU A 181 -1.60 18.91 4.81
CA LEU A 181 -0.82 19.53 5.89
C LEU A 181 -1.60 20.67 6.57
N ALA A 182 -2.33 21.46 5.80
CA ALA A 182 -3.20 22.51 6.35
C ALA A 182 -4.37 21.90 7.17
N ALA A 183 -4.97 20.82 6.70
CA ALA A 183 -6.07 20.14 7.39
C ALA A 183 -5.66 19.59 8.77
N VAL A 184 -4.39 19.13 8.93
CA VAL A 184 -3.87 18.69 10.22
C VAL A 184 -3.16 19.80 11.00
N GLY A 185 -3.19 21.05 10.50
CA GLY A 185 -2.58 22.20 11.17
C GLY A 185 -1.06 22.11 11.31
N HIS A 186 -0.35 21.49 10.36
CA HIS A 186 1.11 21.37 10.41
C HIS A 186 1.79 22.74 10.22
N PRO A 187 2.56 23.22 11.20
CA PRO A 187 3.10 24.59 11.17
C PRO A 187 4.32 24.76 10.27
N GLY A 188 4.79 23.70 9.62
CA GLY A 188 6.07 23.64 8.90
C GLY A 188 7.18 22.96 9.69
N GLY A 189 8.37 22.86 9.07
CA GLY A 189 9.51 22.14 9.64
C GLY A 189 9.40 20.61 9.53
N PRO A 190 10.17 19.85 10.34
CA PRO A 190 10.20 18.40 10.24
C PRO A 190 8.87 17.78 10.67
N LEU A 191 8.32 16.92 9.82
CA LEU A 191 7.12 16.16 10.12
C LEU A 191 7.43 15.10 11.18
N THR A 192 6.68 15.08 12.27
CA THR A 192 6.87 14.12 13.36
C THR A 192 6.07 12.83 13.12
N GLN A 193 6.38 11.76 13.88
CA GLN A 193 5.57 10.54 13.88
C GLN A 193 4.12 10.83 14.30
N ARG A 194 3.93 11.76 15.25
CA ARG A 194 2.61 12.21 15.68
C ARG A 194 1.84 12.85 14.53
N THR A 195 2.47 13.76 13.78
CA THR A 195 1.85 14.41 12.62
C THR A 195 1.50 13.38 11.53
N ALA A 196 2.36 12.36 11.30
CA ALA A 196 2.04 11.27 10.38
C ALA A 196 0.80 10.49 10.83
N SER A 197 0.63 10.28 12.14
CA SER A 197 -0.57 9.64 12.71
C SER A 197 -1.81 10.54 12.60
N GLU A 198 -1.66 11.85 12.76
CA GLU A 198 -2.75 12.83 12.56
C GLU A 198 -3.19 12.88 11.10
N ILE A 199 -2.25 12.79 10.14
CA ILE A 199 -2.56 12.65 8.71
C ILE A 199 -3.33 11.35 8.44
N ALA A 200 -2.87 10.22 9.04
CA ALA A 200 -3.57 8.96 8.89
C ALA A 200 -5.01 9.05 9.43
N ALA A 201 -5.19 9.62 10.62
CA ALA A 201 -6.52 9.82 11.23
C ALA A 201 -7.42 10.74 10.39
N TYR A 202 -6.88 11.83 9.85
CA TYR A 202 -7.61 12.73 8.94
C TYR A 202 -8.12 12.00 7.69
N LEU A 203 -7.35 11.05 7.19
CA LEU A 203 -7.71 10.22 6.03
C LEU A 203 -8.58 9.00 6.39
N GLY A 204 -8.99 8.86 7.66
CA GLY A 204 -9.83 7.78 8.14
C GLY A 204 -9.08 6.49 8.47
N PHE A 205 -7.75 6.54 8.67
CA PHE A 205 -6.94 5.38 9.01
C PHE A 205 -6.47 5.40 10.47
N THR A 206 -6.47 4.23 11.09
CA THR A 206 -5.80 3.96 12.36
C THR A 206 -4.49 3.23 12.12
N LEU A 207 -3.43 3.60 12.85
CA LEU A 207 -2.12 2.96 12.74
C LEU A 207 -1.97 1.85 13.77
N HIS A 208 -1.59 0.66 13.31
CA HIS A 208 -1.33 -0.51 14.14
C HIS A 208 0.10 -1.00 13.93
N TYR A 209 0.84 -1.22 15.01
CA TYR A 209 2.20 -1.74 14.95
C TYR A 209 2.19 -3.24 15.21
N ALA A 210 2.54 -4.03 14.19
CA ALA A 210 2.58 -5.47 14.26
C ALA A 210 4.04 -5.96 14.28
N PRO A 211 4.44 -6.73 15.30
CA PRO A 211 5.81 -7.27 15.39
C PRO A 211 6.07 -8.36 14.34
N ASP A 212 5.02 -8.97 13.83
CA ASP A 212 5.08 -10.18 13.01
C ASP A 212 4.95 -9.93 11.50
N LEU A 213 5.02 -8.67 11.06
CA LEU A 213 5.08 -8.40 9.62
C LEU A 213 6.43 -8.89 9.05
N PRO A 214 6.42 -9.53 7.87
CA PRO A 214 7.65 -9.93 7.20
C PRO A 214 8.62 -8.75 7.06
N GLN A 215 9.93 -8.99 7.24
CA GLN A 215 10.94 -7.92 7.18
C GLN A 215 10.97 -7.17 5.84
N THR A 216 10.48 -7.80 4.78
CA THR A 216 10.32 -7.21 3.44
C THR A 216 9.06 -6.34 3.32
N THR A 217 8.08 -6.51 4.21
CA THR A 217 6.80 -5.79 4.17
C THR A 217 6.86 -4.59 5.09
N ARG A 218 6.86 -3.38 4.52
CA ARG A 218 6.92 -2.14 5.30
C ARG A 218 5.58 -1.77 5.93
N SER A 219 4.51 -2.03 5.21
CA SER A 219 3.14 -1.74 5.66
C SER A 219 2.13 -2.63 4.95
N VAL A 220 1.01 -2.90 5.61
CA VAL A 220 -0.18 -3.54 5.03
C VAL A 220 -1.37 -2.63 5.32
N ALA A 221 -2.13 -2.28 4.29
CA ALA A 221 -3.34 -1.48 4.43
C ALA A 221 -4.58 -2.38 4.38
N ASP A 222 -5.36 -2.36 5.46
CA ASP A 222 -6.72 -2.90 5.50
C ASP A 222 -7.68 -1.76 5.19
N LEU A 223 -8.06 -1.70 3.93
CA LEU A 223 -8.87 -0.60 3.41
C LEU A 223 -10.33 -0.68 3.85
N ALA A 224 -10.81 -1.89 4.10
CA ALA A 224 -12.20 -2.11 4.51
C ALA A 224 -12.46 -1.55 5.92
N ASN A 225 -11.46 -1.64 6.79
CA ASN A 225 -11.58 -1.23 8.19
C ASN A 225 -10.76 0.04 8.51
N GLY A 226 -10.19 0.71 7.52
CA GLY A 226 -9.43 1.93 7.73
C GLY A 226 -8.18 1.71 8.61
N ARG A 227 -7.50 0.55 8.50
CA ARG A 227 -6.34 0.21 9.32
C ARG A 227 -5.07 0.13 8.49
N LEU A 228 -4.01 0.68 9.02
CA LEU A 228 -2.68 0.59 8.45
C LEU A 228 -1.76 -0.14 9.43
N TYR A 229 -1.36 -1.35 9.08
CA TYR A 229 -0.41 -2.15 9.85
C TYR A 229 1.01 -1.82 9.42
N LEU A 230 1.85 -1.49 10.38
CA LEU A 230 3.25 -1.15 10.20
C LEU A 230 4.11 -2.19 10.91
N SER A 231 5.25 -2.53 10.34
CA SER A 231 6.20 -3.38 11.03
C SER A 231 6.77 -2.64 12.24
N SER A 232 6.65 -3.25 13.44
CA SER A 232 7.33 -2.73 14.65
C SER A 232 8.82 -3.03 14.63
N SER A 233 9.26 -4.00 13.83
CA SER A 233 10.66 -4.31 13.55
C SER A 233 11.18 -3.44 12.40
N VAL A 234 11.09 -2.11 12.51
CA VAL A 234 11.68 -1.21 11.50
C VAL A 234 13.18 -1.49 11.46
N PRO A 235 13.75 -1.87 10.32
CA PRO A 235 15.20 -1.98 10.19
C PRO A 235 15.81 -0.64 10.61
N ALA A 236 16.94 -0.67 11.31
CA ALA A 236 17.64 0.53 11.81
C ALA A 236 17.95 1.61 10.74
N LYS A 237 17.64 1.35 9.49
CA LYS A 237 17.81 2.22 8.32
C LYS A 237 16.51 2.77 7.73
N GLY A 238 15.32 2.50 8.29
CA GLY A 238 14.02 2.92 7.74
C GLY A 238 13.34 3.99 8.59
N ASP A 239 12.83 5.05 7.97
CA ASP A 239 12.00 6.07 8.61
C ASP A 239 10.53 5.59 8.64
N ALA A 240 10.02 5.33 9.84
CA ALA A 240 8.64 4.88 10.03
C ALA A 240 7.60 5.86 9.44
N ARG A 241 7.87 7.17 9.49
CA ARG A 241 7.02 8.21 8.90
C ARG A 241 6.90 8.02 7.39
N THR A 242 8.03 7.76 6.73
CA THR A 242 8.06 7.52 5.28
C THR A 242 7.21 6.30 4.90
N ALA A 243 7.26 5.21 5.67
CA ALA A 243 6.45 4.03 5.41
C ALA A 243 4.95 4.32 5.54
N VAL A 244 4.53 5.05 6.59
CA VAL A 244 3.14 5.52 6.77
C VAL A 244 2.71 6.38 5.59
N LEU A 245 3.48 7.40 5.27
CA LEU A 245 3.13 8.35 4.22
C LEU A 245 3.11 7.71 2.83
N GLN A 246 4.00 6.77 2.53
CA GLN A 246 3.96 6.02 1.26
C GLN A 246 2.68 5.20 1.12
N ALA A 247 2.28 4.49 2.18
CA ALA A 247 1.04 3.71 2.18
C ALA A 247 -0.20 4.61 2.00
N LEU A 248 -0.23 5.76 2.69
CA LEU A 248 -1.30 6.74 2.56
C LEU A 248 -1.30 7.45 1.21
N SER A 249 -0.14 7.80 0.66
CA SER A 249 -0.02 8.52 -0.62
C SER A 249 -0.64 7.75 -1.78
N SER A 250 -0.40 6.45 -1.89
CA SER A 250 -1.05 5.61 -2.90
C SER A 250 -2.58 5.68 -2.80
N ARG A 251 -3.11 5.71 -1.58
CA ARG A 251 -4.55 5.80 -1.32
C ARG A 251 -5.11 7.17 -1.63
N ILE A 252 -4.43 8.23 -1.20
CA ILE A 252 -4.79 9.63 -1.48
C ILE A 252 -4.92 9.86 -3.00
N LEU A 253 -4.02 9.22 -3.77
CA LEU A 253 -3.99 9.34 -5.22
C LEU A 253 -5.04 8.48 -5.93
N GLY A 254 -5.72 7.58 -5.20
CA GLY A 254 -6.74 6.70 -5.77
C GLY A 254 -6.17 5.74 -6.80
N HIS A 255 -4.90 5.34 -6.63
CA HIS A 255 -4.26 4.39 -7.52
C HIS A 255 -5.01 3.06 -7.54
N ALA A 256 -5.44 2.65 -8.73
CA ALA A 256 -5.96 1.31 -8.98
C ALA A 256 -4.78 0.36 -9.25
N GLU A 257 -5.09 -0.94 -9.36
CA GLU A 257 -4.09 -1.92 -9.77
C GLU A 257 -3.52 -1.57 -11.17
N PRO A 258 -2.19 -1.45 -11.31
CA PRO A 258 -1.58 -1.00 -12.56
C PRO A 258 -1.76 -2.06 -13.65
N ARG A 259 -2.19 -1.63 -14.84
CA ARG A 259 -2.43 -2.49 -16.00
C ARG A 259 -1.19 -2.72 -16.86
N SER A 260 -0.12 -1.97 -16.61
CA SER A 260 1.14 -2.02 -17.33
C SER A 260 2.30 -1.61 -16.44
N TYR A 261 3.51 -2.00 -16.82
CA TYR A 261 4.72 -1.58 -16.11
C TYR A 261 4.92 -0.05 -16.15
N ALA A 262 4.54 0.60 -17.23
CA ALA A 262 4.58 2.06 -17.33
C ALA A 262 3.64 2.73 -16.30
N GLU A 263 2.44 2.20 -16.12
CA GLU A 263 1.50 2.68 -15.12
C GLU A 263 2.00 2.42 -13.70
N PHE A 264 2.57 1.25 -13.44
CA PHE A 264 3.23 0.93 -12.16
C PHE A 264 4.35 1.92 -11.82
N LEU A 265 5.25 2.20 -12.77
CA LEU A 265 6.33 3.17 -12.57
C LEU A 265 5.80 4.58 -12.31
N ARG A 266 4.78 5.00 -13.04
CA ARG A 266 4.14 6.29 -12.85
C ARG A 266 3.51 6.41 -11.46
N GLN A 267 2.70 5.46 -11.06
CA GLN A 267 2.08 5.41 -9.72
C GLN A 267 3.15 5.44 -8.62
N ARG A 268 4.24 4.70 -8.82
CA ARG A 268 5.37 4.71 -7.89
C ARG A 268 6.05 6.08 -7.78
N VAL A 269 6.24 6.79 -8.90
CA VAL A 269 6.79 8.14 -8.89
C VAL A 269 5.83 9.11 -8.20
N GLU A 270 4.55 9.08 -8.53
CA GLU A 270 3.53 9.94 -7.91
C GLU A 270 3.43 9.71 -6.40
N THR A 271 3.44 8.45 -5.96
CA THR A 271 3.45 8.08 -4.52
C THR A 271 4.69 8.61 -3.80
N ASN A 272 5.86 8.40 -4.39
CA ASN A 272 7.11 8.89 -3.80
C ASN A 272 7.18 10.42 -3.79
N TYR A 273 6.69 11.06 -4.84
CA TYR A 273 6.62 12.51 -4.94
C TYR A 273 5.73 13.10 -3.83
N LEU A 274 4.49 12.62 -3.71
CA LEU A 274 3.56 13.09 -2.69
C LEU A 274 4.12 12.85 -1.28
N THR A 275 4.74 11.70 -1.03
CA THR A 275 5.43 11.41 0.23
C THR A 275 6.54 12.44 0.51
N GLY A 276 7.35 12.77 -0.49
CA GLY A 276 8.39 13.80 -0.38
C GLY A 276 7.83 15.18 -0.13
N ALA A 277 6.72 15.53 -0.80
CA ALA A 277 6.04 16.81 -0.63
C ALA A 277 5.41 16.98 0.77
N LEU A 278 4.90 15.89 1.35
CA LEU A 278 4.42 15.89 2.74
C LEU A 278 5.57 16.02 3.75
N LEU A 279 6.69 15.31 3.53
CA LEU A 279 7.86 15.35 4.43
C LEU A 279 8.61 16.67 4.38
N VAL A 280 8.67 17.31 3.20
CA VAL A 280 9.42 18.55 2.95
C VAL A 280 8.51 19.49 2.13
N PRO A 281 7.59 20.21 2.78
CA PRO A 281 6.58 21.00 2.10
C PRO A 281 7.17 22.18 1.30
N GLU A 282 6.72 22.35 0.06
CA GLU A 282 7.16 23.40 -0.86
C GLU A 282 7.07 24.79 -0.24
N ALA A 283 5.91 25.12 0.33
CA ALA A 283 5.66 26.45 0.90
C ALA A 283 6.67 26.87 1.96
N HIS A 284 7.24 25.91 2.69
CA HIS A 284 8.20 26.19 3.76
C HIS A 284 9.65 26.09 3.31
N VAL A 285 9.97 25.18 2.40
CA VAL A 285 11.34 24.94 1.98
C VAL A 285 11.81 25.91 0.89
N VAL A 286 10.95 26.34 -0.03
CA VAL A 286 11.33 27.21 -1.15
C VAL A 286 11.89 28.56 -0.69
N PRO A 287 11.32 29.27 0.31
CA PRO A 287 11.93 30.50 0.82
C PRO A 287 13.36 30.29 1.34
N ALA A 288 13.58 29.21 2.10
CA ALA A 288 14.89 28.86 2.64
C ALA A 288 15.91 28.53 1.53
N LEU A 289 15.48 27.78 0.49
CA LEU A 289 16.33 27.47 -0.65
C LEU A 289 16.67 28.72 -1.49
N LYS A 290 15.73 29.66 -1.65
CA LYS A 290 16.00 30.95 -2.33
C LYS A 290 17.02 31.79 -1.56
N ASP A 291 16.92 31.84 -0.24
CA ASP A 291 17.90 32.52 0.62
C ASP A 291 19.27 31.83 0.52
N ALA A 292 19.33 30.50 0.62
CA ALA A 292 20.56 29.73 0.44
C ALA A 292 21.18 29.94 -0.94
N LYS A 293 20.38 30.01 -2.02
CA LYS A 293 20.86 30.33 -3.38
C LYS A 293 21.52 31.71 -3.41
N SER A 294 20.88 32.73 -2.82
CA SER A 294 21.42 34.08 -2.79
C SER A 294 22.79 34.18 -2.12
N ARG A 295 22.99 33.34 -1.10
CA ARG A 295 24.26 33.22 -0.36
C ARG A 295 25.27 32.24 -0.96
N ARG A 296 24.89 31.55 -2.08
CA ARG A 296 25.68 30.47 -2.70
C ARG A 296 25.99 29.32 -1.73
N ALA A 297 25.06 29.01 -0.87
CA ALA A 297 25.19 28.05 0.22
C ALA A 297 24.09 26.97 0.17
N ILE A 298 23.66 26.55 -1.03
CA ILE A 298 22.73 25.42 -1.17
C ILE A 298 23.45 24.15 -0.75
N SER A 299 22.86 23.40 0.20
CA SER A 299 23.35 22.12 0.68
C SER A 299 22.18 21.14 0.82
N ILE A 300 22.36 19.93 0.30
CA ILE A 300 21.39 18.84 0.48
C ILE A 300 21.40 18.34 1.93
N GLU A 301 22.56 18.39 2.59
CA GLU A 301 22.74 18.06 3.99
C GLU A 301 21.91 18.97 4.88
N ASP A 302 21.93 20.28 4.63
CA ASP A 302 21.11 21.25 5.39
C ASP A 302 19.63 20.96 5.24
N LEU A 303 19.19 20.61 4.02
CA LEU A 303 17.82 20.23 3.76
C LEU A 303 17.44 18.93 4.49
N ARG A 304 18.33 17.92 4.45
CA ARG A 304 18.17 16.66 5.19
C ARG A 304 17.98 16.92 6.69
N ASP A 305 18.83 17.73 7.27
CA ASP A 305 18.86 17.98 8.71
C ASP A 305 17.69 18.84 9.16
N ALA A 306 17.34 19.88 8.39
CA ALA A 306 16.21 20.77 8.67
C ALA A 306 14.86 20.02 8.72
N TYR A 307 14.70 18.99 7.90
CA TYR A 307 13.45 18.20 7.84
C TYR A 307 13.59 16.81 8.45
N SER A 308 14.76 16.45 8.96
CA SER A 308 15.05 15.14 9.57
C SER A 308 14.67 13.98 8.62
N VAL A 309 15.01 14.08 7.36
CA VAL A 309 14.76 13.06 6.32
C VAL A 309 16.07 12.36 5.92
N SER A 310 15.98 11.31 5.08
CA SER A 310 17.19 10.71 4.52
C SER A 310 17.84 11.64 3.48
N TYR A 311 19.16 11.47 3.26
CA TYR A 311 19.86 12.20 2.20
C TYR A 311 19.21 11.97 0.83
N GLU A 312 18.80 10.73 0.53
CA GLU A 312 18.09 10.39 -0.70
C GLU A 312 16.76 11.19 -0.82
N THR A 313 15.98 11.27 0.25
CA THR A 313 14.73 12.04 0.25
C THR A 313 15.00 13.53 0.03
N ALA A 314 15.99 14.10 0.70
CA ALA A 314 16.39 15.50 0.54
C ALA A 314 16.85 15.80 -0.90
N ALA A 315 17.71 14.92 -1.47
CA ALA A 315 18.20 15.06 -2.83
C ALA A 315 17.08 14.98 -3.86
N HIS A 316 16.20 13.98 -3.75
CA HIS A 316 15.01 13.89 -4.61
C HIS A 316 14.13 15.13 -4.50
N ARG A 317 13.86 15.57 -3.28
CA ARG A 317 13.03 16.75 -3.06
C ARG A 317 13.65 18.01 -3.63
N PHE A 318 14.96 18.16 -3.53
CA PHE A 318 15.67 19.26 -4.18
C PHE A 318 15.47 19.23 -5.72
N THR A 319 15.57 18.06 -6.35
CA THR A 319 15.34 17.95 -7.81
C THR A 319 13.91 18.31 -8.24
N ASN A 320 12.92 18.14 -7.35
CA ASN A 320 11.54 18.53 -7.61
C ASN A 320 11.32 20.06 -7.58
N LEU A 321 12.17 20.80 -6.88
CA LEU A 321 11.96 22.22 -6.60
C LEU A 321 12.96 23.11 -7.33
N ALA A 322 14.15 22.61 -7.65
CA ALA A 322 15.29 23.40 -8.10
C ALA A 322 15.01 24.14 -9.41
N THR A 323 14.54 23.45 -10.44
CA THR A 323 14.31 24.07 -11.74
C THR A 323 13.13 25.04 -11.66
N ARG A 324 12.01 24.60 -11.11
CA ARG A 324 10.79 25.40 -11.07
C ARG A 324 10.89 26.66 -10.23
N HIS A 325 11.56 26.60 -9.06
CA HIS A 325 11.55 27.69 -8.07
C HIS A 325 12.87 28.44 -7.98
N LEU A 326 13.97 27.80 -8.37
CA LEU A 326 15.30 28.37 -8.24
C LEU A 326 15.97 28.64 -9.60
N ASP A 327 15.36 28.24 -10.71
CA ASP A 327 15.97 28.32 -12.03
C ASP A 327 17.38 27.68 -12.02
N ILE A 328 17.46 26.49 -11.46
CA ILE A 328 18.67 25.67 -11.41
C ILE A 328 18.38 24.36 -12.16
N PRO A 329 19.01 24.15 -13.32
CA PRO A 329 18.97 22.85 -13.96
C PRO A 329 19.74 21.83 -13.12
N VAL A 330 19.27 20.60 -13.08
CA VAL A 330 19.82 19.56 -12.22
C VAL A 330 19.93 18.22 -12.91
N HIS A 331 20.88 17.42 -12.46
CA HIS A 331 20.89 15.99 -12.71
C HIS A 331 20.94 15.21 -11.39
N PHE A 332 20.42 14.01 -11.44
CA PHE A 332 20.39 13.10 -10.30
C PHE A 332 20.64 11.67 -10.80
N LEU A 333 21.56 10.99 -10.14
CA LEU A 333 21.80 9.56 -10.36
C LEU A 333 21.79 8.84 -9.02
N LYS A 334 21.10 7.70 -8.99
CA LYS A 334 21.25 6.72 -7.91
C LYS A 334 21.91 5.47 -8.46
N VAL A 335 23.08 5.16 -7.93
CA VAL A 335 23.90 4.03 -8.33
C VAL A 335 23.91 3.00 -7.19
N HIS A 336 23.72 1.74 -7.55
CA HIS A 336 23.89 0.61 -6.64
C HIS A 336 25.37 0.32 -6.41
N GLU A 337 25.73 -0.39 -5.34
CA GLU A 337 27.11 -0.79 -5.03
C GLU A 337 27.79 -1.59 -6.17
N SER A 338 26.99 -2.29 -6.99
CA SER A 338 27.46 -2.98 -8.20
C SER A 338 27.85 -2.05 -9.35
N GLY A 339 27.66 -0.73 -9.22
CA GLY A 339 27.83 0.22 -10.31
C GLY A 339 26.58 0.44 -11.16
N THR A 340 25.53 -0.35 -10.98
CA THR A 340 24.31 -0.25 -11.80
C THR A 340 23.50 1.00 -11.45
N ILE A 341 23.12 1.78 -12.44
CA ILE A 341 22.23 2.95 -12.27
C ILE A 341 20.81 2.47 -12.06
N THR A 342 20.25 2.82 -10.92
CA THR A 342 18.88 2.43 -10.52
C THR A 342 17.84 3.51 -10.70
N LYS A 343 18.27 4.78 -10.75
CA LYS A 343 17.44 5.95 -11.05
C LYS A 343 18.27 7.03 -11.74
N ALA A 344 17.66 7.69 -12.70
CA ALA A 344 18.26 8.84 -13.37
C ALA A 344 17.21 9.92 -13.62
N TYR A 345 17.62 11.16 -13.49
CA TYR A 345 16.88 12.35 -13.93
C TYR A 345 17.88 13.43 -14.32
N GLU A 346 17.63 14.12 -15.42
CA GLU A 346 18.45 15.26 -15.84
C GLU A 346 17.60 16.27 -16.64
N ASN A 347 17.91 17.54 -16.50
CA ASN A 347 17.40 18.65 -17.32
C ASN A 347 18.44 19.76 -17.51
N ASP A 348 19.72 19.42 -17.38
CA ASP A 348 20.88 20.33 -17.48
C ASP A 348 21.77 20.04 -18.69
N ASP A 349 21.21 19.36 -19.71
CA ASP A 349 21.89 18.94 -20.93
C ASP A 349 23.09 17.99 -20.71
N VAL A 350 23.25 17.43 -19.53
CA VAL A 350 24.22 16.36 -19.28
C VAL A 350 23.73 15.09 -19.96
N ASN A 351 24.52 14.56 -20.88
CA ASN A 351 24.22 13.29 -21.53
C ASN A 351 24.79 12.12 -20.73
N PHE A 352 23.89 11.36 -20.11
CA PHE A 352 24.28 10.09 -19.50
C PHE A 352 24.42 8.99 -20.55
N PRO A 353 25.26 7.97 -20.30
CA PRO A 353 25.28 6.79 -21.14
C PRO A 353 23.89 6.17 -21.25
N THR A 354 23.45 5.87 -22.45
CA THR A 354 22.16 5.23 -22.72
C THR A 354 22.35 3.95 -23.52
N ASP A 355 21.45 3.00 -23.34
CA ASP A 355 21.37 1.84 -24.21
C ASP A 355 20.75 2.21 -25.58
N ARG A 356 20.55 1.20 -26.46
CA ARG A 356 19.95 1.39 -27.78
C ARG A 356 18.51 1.93 -27.76
N LEU A 357 17.82 1.79 -26.62
CA LEU A 357 16.45 2.28 -26.41
C LEU A 357 16.42 3.63 -25.70
N GLY A 358 17.57 4.21 -25.36
CA GLY A 358 17.68 5.47 -24.63
C GLY A 358 17.51 5.33 -23.12
N SER A 359 17.54 4.11 -22.57
CA SER A 359 17.48 3.90 -21.12
C SER A 359 18.84 4.15 -20.48
N ILE A 360 18.83 4.83 -19.33
CA ILE A 360 20.02 5.05 -18.48
C ILE A 360 20.05 4.00 -17.38
N GLU A 361 18.88 3.61 -16.88
CA GLU A 361 18.73 2.63 -15.81
C GLU A 361 19.18 1.24 -16.29
N GLY A 362 19.93 0.57 -15.44
CA GLY A 362 20.48 -0.75 -15.73
C GLY A 362 21.83 -0.75 -16.43
N GLN A 363 22.44 0.44 -16.64
CA GLN A 363 23.79 0.58 -17.20
C GLN A 363 24.86 0.41 -16.12
#